data_ad17efb665d8b2369cc59d52bd8c587a
#
_entry.id   ad17efb665d8b2369cc59d52bd8c587a
#
_cell.length_a   1.000
_cell.length_b   1.000
_cell.length_c   1.000
_cell.angle_alpha   90.00
_cell.angle_beta   90.00
_cell.angle_gamma   90.00
#
_symmetry.space_group_name_H-M   'P 1'
#
loop_
_entity.id
_entity.type
_entity.pdbx_description
1 polymer ?
#
loop_
_entity_poly.entity_id
_entity_poly.type
_entity_poly.pdbx_seq_one_letter_code
_entity_poly.pdbx_strand_id
1 'polypeptide(L)'
;MNDLAACMENFWTQAEQSGKFPAGRVFRKARAYAEKLIAGVCEHEDQINDAIIKVSDRWDISRMSAVDRNIIRVAVFELFHCPDIPALVSINEAIEIAKDFSSVQAGNFINGILNTIKDTLPPSAKIPVKRGPRKGDQS
;
A
#
# COMPACT_ATOMS: atom_id res chain seq x y z
N MET A 1 -6.18 20.35 3.46
CA MET A 1 -6.33 19.03 4.05
C MET A 1 -7.74 18.73 4.52
N ASN A 2 -8.55 19.75 4.69
CA ASN A 2 -9.95 19.52 5.04
C ASN A 2 -10.71 18.77 3.96
N ASP A 3 -10.24 18.86 2.73
CA ASP A 3 -10.88 18.18 1.61
C ASP A 3 -10.77 16.68 1.69
N LEU A 4 -9.75 16.16 2.39
CA LEU A 4 -9.56 14.73 2.50
C LEU A 4 -10.72 14.07 3.25
N ALA A 5 -11.13 14.66 4.39
CA ALA A 5 -12.24 14.11 5.17
C ALA A 5 -13.54 14.10 4.36
N ALA A 6 -13.81 15.18 3.64
CA ALA A 6 -15.01 15.27 2.81
C ALA A 6 -14.96 14.27 1.66
N CYS A 7 -13.81 14.13 1.02
CA CYS A 7 -13.64 13.15 -0.05
C CYS A 7 -13.84 11.72 0.46
N MET A 8 -13.31 11.41 1.63
CA MET A 8 -13.46 10.09 2.21
C MET A 8 -14.92 9.78 2.55
N GLU A 9 -15.62 10.74 3.16
CA GLU A 9 -17.02 10.54 3.47
C GLU A 9 -17.86 10.32 2.20
N ASN A 10 -17.61 11.10 1.17
CA ASN A 10 -18.29 10.94 -0.10
C ASN A 10 -18.01 9.58 -0.72
N PHE A 11 -16.73 9.18 -0.72
CA PHE A 11 -16.36 7.87 -1.25
C PHE A 11 -17.07 6.74 -0.51
N TRP A 12 -17.10 6.78 0.82
CA TRP A 12 -17.71 5.71 1.59
C TRP A 12 -19.22 5.67 1.42
N THR A 13 -19.87 6.83 1.30
CA THR A 13 -21.30 6.89 1.03
C THR A 13 -21.60 6.22 -0.29
N GLN A 14 -20.83 6.52 -1.32
CA GLN A 14 -21.01 5.90 -2.62
C GLN A 14 -20.72 4.41 -2.60
N ALA A 15 -19.70 4.00 -1.85
CA ALA A 15 -19.34 2.59 -1.75
C ALA A 15 -20.47 1.78 -1.10
N GLU A 16 -21.07 2.31 -0.04
CA GLU A 16 -22.21 1.66 0.61
C GLU A 16 -23.40 1.55 -0.33
N GLN A 17 -23.68 2.62 -1.06
CA GLN A 17 -24.84 2.67 -1.97
C GLN A 17 -24.65 1.76 -3.17
N SER A 18 -23.41 1.49 -3.56
CA SER A 18 -23.14 0.66 -4.74
C SER A 18 -23.54 -0.79 -4.56
N GLY A 19 -23.63 -1.26 -3.32
CA GLY A 19 -23.92 -2.65 -3.03
C GLY A 19 -22.79 -3.62 -3.37
N LYS A 20 -21.63 -3.12 -3.76
CA LYS A 20 -20.49 -3.96 -4.17
C LYS A 20 -19.68 -4.46 -3.00
N PHE A 21 -19.82 -3.85 -1.84
CA PHE A 21 -19.04 -4.21 -0.66
C PHE A 21 -19.91 -4.93 0.36
N PRO A 22 -19.33 -5.84 1.14
CA PRO A 22 -20.08 -6.47 2.21
C PRO A 22 -20.58 -5.42 3.19
N ALA A 23 -21.79 -5.61 3.69
CA ALA A 23 -22.37 -4.70 4.67
C ALA A 23 -21.89 -5.05 6.08
N GLY A 24 -22.14 -4.13 6.99
CA GLY A 24 -22.00 -4.37 8.41
C GLY A 24 -20.58 -4.37 8.92
N ARG A 25 -20.28 -5.36 9.76
CA ARG A 25 -19.02 -5.39 10.50
C ARG A 25 -17.78 -5.45 9.60
N VAL A 26 -17.83 -6.27 8.56
CA VAL A 26 -16.68 -6.43 7.66
C VAL A 26 -16.40 -5.12 6.95
N PHE A 27 -17.45 -4.46 6.46
CA PHE A 27 -17.31 -3.17 5.80
C PHE A 27 -16.73 -2.12 6.75
N ARG A 28 -17.21 -2.06 7.98
CA ARG A 28 -16.71 -1.09 8.97
C ARG A 28 -15.25 -1.31 9.29
N LYS A 29 -14.82 -2.56 9.41
CA LYS A 29 -13.41 -2.87 9.65
C LYS A 29 -12.53 -2.48 8.48
N ALA A 30 -12.97 -2.79 7.27
CA ALA A 30 -12.23 -2.45 6.06
C ALA A 30 -12.11 -0.94 5.91
N ARG A 31 -13.20 -0.22 6.19
CA ARG A 31 -13.21 1.23 6.14
C ARG A 31 -12.23 1.83 7.15
N ALA A 32 -12.26 1.34 8.39
CA ALA A 32 -11.37 1.86 9.43
C ALA A 32 -9.91 1.64 9.07
N TYR A 33 -9.57 0.48 8.51
CA TYR A 33 -8.21 0.20 8.09
C TYR A 33 -7.80 1.09 6.92
N ALA A 34 -8.67 1.23 5.93
CA ALA A 34 -8.38 2.08 4.78
C ALA A 34 -8.18 3.54 5.19
N GLU A 35 -9.01 4.04 6.11
CA GLU A 35 -8.86 5.40 6.60
C GLU A 35 -7.56 5.59 7.34
N LYS A 36 -7.14 4.59 8.10
CA LYS A 36 -5.84 4.62 8.77
C LYS A 36 -4.70 4.70 7.76
N LEU A 37 -4.76 3.92 6.70
CA LEU A 37 -3.73 3.95 5.67
C LEU A 37 -3.69 5.29 4.95
N ILE A 38 -4.85 5.83 4.59
CA ILE A 38 -4.92 7.11 3.90
C ILE A 38 -4.39 8.24 4.79
N ALA A 39 -4.80 8.25 6.05
CA ALA A 39 -4.32 9.26 6.99
C ALA A 39 -2.81 9.15 7.18
N GLY A 40 -2.30 7.93 7.28
CA GLY A 40 -0.86 7.70 7.41
C GLY A 40 -0.08 8.17 6.21
N VAL A 41 -0.59 7.90 5.00
CA VAL A 41 0.06 8.36 3.77
C VAL A 41 0.12 9.88 3.74
N CYS A 42 -0.97 10.54 4.09
CA CYS A 42 -1.01 12.01 4.10
C CYS A 42 -0.07 12.60 5.16
N GLU A 43 -0.02 11.98 6.33
CA GLU A 43 0.85 12.44 7.41
C GLU A 43 2.33 12.30 7.05
N HIS A 44 2.68 11.25 6.32
CA HIS A 44 4.07 10.95 5.97
C HIS A 44 4.36 11.21 4.49
N GLU A 45 3.58 12.07 3.86
CA GLU A 45 3.65 12.30 2.42
C GLU A 45 5.06 12.67 1.95
N ASP A 46 5.74 13.55 2.66
CA ASP A 46 7.08 13.99 2.26
C ASP A 46 8.07 12.85 2.29
N GLN A 47 8.06 12.05 3.33
CA GLN A 47 8.93 10.88 3.45
C GLN A 47 8.67 9.88 2.34
N ILE A 48 7.39 9.61 2.08
CA ILE A 48 6.98 8.64 1.08
C ILE A 48 7.39 9.11 -0.31
N ASN A 49 7.11 10.37 -0.64
CA ASN A 49 7.49 10.93 -1.93
C ASN A 49 9.00 10.96 -2.12
N ASP A 50 9.76 11.26 -1.08
CA ASP A 50 11.22 11.24 -1.14
C ASP A 50 11.74 9.83 -1.46
N ALA A 51 11.16 8.81 -0.85
CA ALA A 51 11.56 7.44 -1.12
C ALA A 51 11.30 7.06 -2.58
N ILE A 52 10.17 7.50 -3.12
CA ILE A 52 9.84 7.24 -4.53
C ILE A 52 10.80 7.99 -5.45
N ILE A 53 11.08 9.25 -5.15
CA ILE A 53 11.98 10.08 -5.95
C ILE A 53 13.38 9.50 -5.99
N LYS A 54 13.85 8.94 -4.89
CA LYS A 54 15.19 8.36 -4.82
C LYS A 54 15.41 7.21 -5.79
N VAL A 55 14.36 6.52 -6.19
CA VAL A 55 14.46 5.44 -7.15
C VAL A 55 14.04 5.86 -8.56
N SER A 56 13.74 7.15 -8.75
CA SER A 56 13.20 7.65 -10.02
C SER A 56 14.19 7.60 -11.19
N ASP A 57 15.49 7.55 -10.92
CA ASP A 57 16.49 7.42 -11.99
C ASP A 57 16.35 6.09 -12.73
N ARG A 58 15.81 5.08 -12.10
CA ARG A 58 15.61 3.78 -12.73
C ARG A 58 14.22 3.63 -13.35
N TRP A 59 13.27 4.45 -12.87
CA TRP A 59 11.86 4.28 -13.19
C TRP A 59 11.26 5.61 -13.58
N ASP A 60 10.59 5.65 -14.71
CA ASP A 60 9.97 6.88 -15.18
C ASP A 60 8.65 7.13 -14.44
N ILE A 61 8.78 7.72 -13.26
CA ILE A 61 7.64 7.98 -12.38
C ILE A 61 6.70 9.03 -12.96
N SER A 62 7.22 9.92 -13.81
CA SER A 62 6.40 10.97 -14.41
C SER A 62 5.30 10.42 -15.32
N ARG A 63 5.47 9.20 -15.82
CA ARG A 63 4.49 8.54 -16.68
C ARG A 63 3.46 7.74 -15.93
N MET A 64 3.61 7.67 -14.63
CA MET A 64 2.77 6.85 -13.79
C MET A 64 1.38 7.47 -13.67
N SER A 65 0.34 6.64 -13.78
CA SER A 65 -1.01 7.10 -13.56
C SER A 65 -1.21 7.49 -12.09
N ALA A 66 -2.24 8.29 -11.81
CA ALA A 66 -2.56 8.64 -10.44
C ALA A 66 -2.90 7.41 -9.60
N VAL A 67 -3.58 6.42 -10.20
CA VAL A 67 -3.92 5.17 -9.51
C VAL A 67 -2.65 4.44 -9.10
N ASP A 68 -1.72 4.25 -10.04
CA ASP A 68 -0.48 3.53 -9.75
C ASP A 68 0.36 4.24 -8.72
N ARG A 69 0.43 5.57 -8.80
CA ARG A 69 1.18 6.37 -7.84
C ARG A 69 0.62 6.21 -6.43
N ASN A 70 -0.70 6.20 -6.31
CA ASN A 70 -1.32 6.06 -5.01
C ASN A 70 -1.18 4.65 -4.44
N ILE A 71 -1.22 3.64 -5.30
CA ILE A 71 -0.94 2.26 -4.88
C ILE A 71 0.47 2.17 -4.29
N ILE A 72 1.44 2.77 -4.97
CA ILE A 72 2.82 2.77 -4.49
C ILE A 72 2.93 3.50 -3.17
N ARG A 73 2.28 4.65 -3.03
CA ARG A 73 2.32 5.42 -1.79
C ARG A 73 1.80 4.63 -0.60
N VAL A 74 0.68 3.93 -0.77
CA VAL A 74 0.13 3.10 0.31
C VAL A 74 1.10 1.98 0.67
N ALA A 75 1.66 1.31 -0.33
CA ALA A 75 2.61 0.23 -0.07
C ALA A 75 3.88 0.75 0.63
N VAL A 76 4.39 1.91 0.22
CA VAL A 76 5.56 2.52 0.86
C VAL A 76 5.25 2.88 2.31
N PHE A 77 4.06 3.40 2.57
CA PHE A 77 3.64 3.66 3.95
C PHE A 77 3.69 2.37 4.77
N GLU A 78 3.16 1.28 4.23
CA GLU A 78 3.20 0.00 4.93
C GLU A 78 4.63 -0.49 5.16
N LEU A 79 5.49 -0.32 4.17
CA LEU A 79 6.88 -0.71 4.31
C LEU A 79 7.59 0.05 5.43
N PHE A 80 7.29 1.33 5.58
CA PHE A 80 7.99 2.19 6.54
C PHE A 80 7.35 2.23 7.92
N HIS A 81 6.03 2.15 7.98
CA HIS A 81 5.28 2.46 9.21
C HIS A 81 4.39 1.33 9.72
N CYS A 82 4.38 0.19 9.05
CA CYS A 82 3.64 -0.98 9.50
C CYS A 82 4.61 -2.15 9.69
N PRO A 83 5.42 -2.12 10.76
CA PRO A 83 6.46 -3.12 10.94
C PRO A 83 5.94 -4.54 11.12
N ASP A 84 4.69 -4.70 11.51
CA ASP A 84 4.06 -6.00 11.67
C ASP A 84 3.61 -6.63 10.36
N ILE A 85 3.63 -5.87 9.26
CA ILE A 85 3.29 -6.41 7.94
C ILE A 85 4.58 -6.75 7.20
N PRO A 86 4.80 -8.02 6.84
CA PRO A 86 5.99 -8.37 6.06
C PRO A 86 6.03 -7.63 4.73
N ALA A 87 7.23 -7.23 4.31
CA ALA A 87 7.39 -6.44 3.09
C ALA A 87 6.79 -7.15 1.88
N LEU A 88 6.98 -8.46 1.77
CA LEU A 88 6.45 -9.22 0.63
C LEU A 88 4.93 -9.17 0.57
N VAL A 89 4.26 -9.11 1.71
CA VAL A 89 2.80 -9.02 1.75
C VAL A 89 2.34 -7.68 1.16
N SER A 90 2.95 -6.59 1.60
CA SER A 90 2.61 -5.26 1.08
C SER A 90 2.85 -5.17 -0.43
N ILE A 91 3.98 -5.71 -0.89
CA ILE A 91 4.33 -5.66 -2.31
C ILE A 91 3.36 -6.51 -3.13
N ASN A 92 3.07 -7.73 -2.68
CA ASN A 92 2.18 -8.62 -3.41
C ASN A 92 0.76 -8.05 -3.50
N GLU A 93 0.27 -7.45 -2.43
CA GLU A 93 -1.03 -6.81 -2.44
C GLU A 93 -1.08 -5.63 -3.41
N ALA A 94 -0.02 -4.82 -3.44
CA ALA A 94 0.06 -3.71 -4.37
C ALA A 94 0.02 -4.19 -5.82
N ILE A 95 0.74 -5.26 -6.12
CA ILE A 95 0.76 -5.85 -7.46
C ILE A 95 -0.63 -6.33 -7.87
N GLU A 96 -1.32 -7.03 -6.98
CA GLU A 96 -2.66 -7.54 -7.27
C GLU A 96 -3.65 -6.42 -7.50
N ILE A 97 -3.59 -5.37 -6.69
CA ILE A 97 -4.45 -4.20 -6.87
C ILE A 97 -4.17 -3.53 -8.21
N ALA A 98 -2.90 -3.39 -8.58
CA ALA A 98 -2.54 -2.78 -9.84
C ALA A 98 -3.04 -3.59 -11.04
N LYS A 99 -2.95 -4.91 -10.96
CA LYS A 99 -3.47 -5.77 -12.02
C LYS A 99 -4.98 -5.63 -12.20
N ASP A 100 -5.69 -5.49 -11.09
CA ASP A 100 -7.15 -5.39 -11.11
C ASP A 100 -7.64 -4.03 -11.55
N PHE A 101 -6.95 -2.96 -11.18
CA PHE A 101 -7.42 -1.60 -11.38
C PHE A 101 -6.59 -0.78 -12.37
N SER A 102 -5.50 -1.34 -12.88
CA SER A 102 -4.66 -0.66 -13.85
C SER A 102 -4.30 -1.63 -14.97
N SER A 103 -3.13 -2.28 -14.88
CA SER A 103 -2.71 -3.22 -15.92
C SER A 103 -1.67 -4.20 -15.37
N VAL A 104 -1.43 -5.26 -16.13
CA VAL A 104 -0.35 -6.21 -15.82
C VAL A 104 0.99 -5.50 -15.86
N GLN A 105 1.19 -4.64 -16.85
CA GLN A 105 2.43 -3.87 -16.96
C GLN A 105 2.64 -2.96 -15.75
N ALA A 106 1.56 -2.34 -15.26
CA ALA A 106 1.64 -1.54 -14.04
C ALA A 106 2.07 -2.39 -12.85
N GLY A 107 1.53 -3.61 -12.74
CA GLY A 107 1.94 -4.53 -11.67
C GLY A 107 3.42 -4.83 -11.71
N ASN A 108 3.98 -5.08 -12.90
CA ASN A 108 5.40 -5.36 -13.06
C ASN A 108 6.25 -4.14 -12.68
N PHE A 109 5.83 -2.96 -13.10
CA PHE A 109 6.50 -1.71 -12.78
C PHE A 109 6.51 -1.45 -11.27
N ILE A 110 5.36 -1.62 -10.65
CA ILE A 110 5.21 -1.43 -9.20
C ILE A 110 6.08 -2.43 -8.43
N ASN A 111 6.12 -3.67 -8.88
CA ASN A 111 6.97 -4.69 -8.28
C ASN A 111 8.44 -4.23 -8.25
N GLY A 112 8.93 -3.72 -9.37
CA GLY A 112 10.31 -3.24 -9.45
C GLY A 112 10.58 -2.09 -8.51
N ILE A 113 9.71 -1.09 -8.51
CA ILE A 113 9.86 0.08 -7.64
C ILE A 113 9.84 -0.32 -6.16
N LEU A 114 8.85 -1.11 -5.76
CA LEU A 114 8.68 -1.46 -4.35
C LEU A 114 9.81 -2.35 -3.84
N ASN A 115 10.31 -3.25 -4.68
CA ASN A 115 11.46 -4.06 -4.29
C ASN A 115 12.71 -3.21 -4.12
N THR A 116 12.91 -2.21 -4.98
CA THR A 116 14.05 -1.30 -4.84
C THR A 116 13.94 -0.51 -3.53
N ILE A 117 12.76 -0.01 -3.20
CA ILE A 117 12.56 0.70 -1.95
C ILE A 117 12.74 -0.22 -0.75
N LYS A 118 12.19 -1.43 -0.83
CA LYS A 118 12.33 -2.42 0.23
C LYS A 118 13.81 -2.68 0.55
N ASP A 119 14.64 -2.77 -0.47
CA ASP A 119 16.06 -3.07 -0.30
C ASP A 119 16.81 -1.95 0.41
N THR A 120 16.23 -0.75 0.51
CA THR A 120 16.82 0.35 1.27
C THR A 120 16.47 0.29 2.75
N LEU A 121 15.53 -0.55 3.15
CA LEU A 121 15.12 -0.64 4.55
C LEU A 121 16.15 -1.39 5.38
N PRO A 122 16.42 -0.93 6.61
CA PRO A 122 17.28 -1.69 7.51
C PRO A 122 16.60 -2.99 7.92
N PRO A 123 17.37 -4.04 8.25
CA PRO A 123 16.79 -5.32 8.68
C PRO A 123 15.84 -5.18 9.87
N SER A 124 16.06 -4.17 10.71
CA SER A 124 15.24 -3.94 11.90
C SER A 124 13.92 -3.22 11.60
N ALA A 125 13.68 -2.81 10.35
CA ALA A 125 12.48 -2.07 10.01
C ALA A 125 11.22 -2.90 10.14
N LYS A 126 11.33 -4.22 10.06
CA LYS A 126 10.18 -5.12 10.17
C LYS A 126 10.34 -6.02 11.38
N ILE A 127 9.23 -6.28 12.04
CA ILE A 127 9.21 -7.23 13.14
C ILE A 127 9.29 -8.63 12.55
N PRO A 128 10.21 -9.48 13.01
CA PRO A 128 10.27 -10.85 12.51
C PRO A 128 8.95 -11.55 12.73
N VAL A 129 8.45 -12.21 11.69
CA VAL A 129 7.24 -12.99 11.79
C VAL A 129 7.54 -14.22 12.64
N LYS A 130 6.85 -14.32 13.77
CA LYS A 130 6.91 -15.54 14.56
C LYS A 130 6.10 -16.59 13.85
N ARG A 131 6.78 -17.50 13.23
CA ARG A 131 6.11 -18.63 12.62
C ARG A 131 6.06 -19.74 13.63
N GLY A 132 4.86 -20.28 13.82
CA GLY A 132 4.78 -21.56 14.48
C GLY A 132 5.56 -22.58 13.67
N PRO A 133 5.86 -23.73 14.24
CA PRO A 133 6.57 -24.77 13.49
C PRO A 133 5.75 -25.16 12.28
N ARG A 134 6.34 -24.98 11.10
CA ARG A 134 5.75 -25.41 9.85
C ARG A 134 6.43 -26.67 9.41
N LYS A 135 5.75 -27.42 8.60
CA LYS A 135 6.33 -28.67 8.11
C LYS A 135 7.66 -28.48 7.40
N GLY A 136 7.85 -27.42 6.71
CA GLY A 136 9.09 -27.17 6.04
C GLY A 136 10.09 -26.35 6.83
N ASP A 137 9.79 -26.05 8.07
CA ASP A 137 10.53 -25.07 8.86
C ASP A 137 10.99 -25.70 10.16
N GLN A 138 11.68 -26.80 10.02
CA GLN A 138 12.10 -27.63 11.15
C GLN A 138 13.45 -27.24 11.72
N SER A 139 14.10 -26.35 11.12
CA SER A 139 15.40 -25.91 11.59
C SER A 139 15.27 -24.90 12.70
#